data_d509b5c9281f9cbd59e24d1394da7532
#
_entry.id   d509b5c9281f9cbd59e24d1394da7532
#
_cell.length_a   1.000
_cell.length_b   1.000
_cell.length_c   1.000
_cell.angle_alpha   90.00
_cell.angle_beta   90.00
_cell.angle_gamma   90.00
#
_symmetry.space_group_name_H-M   'P 1'
#
loop_
_entity.id
_entity.type
_entity.pdbx_description
1 polymer ?
#
loop_
_entity_poly.entity_id
_entity_poly.type
_entity_poly.pdbx_seq_one_letter_code
_entity_poly.pdbx_strand_id
1 'polypeptide(L)'
;MAFMTLFDGYFVYTGRKIMEIKYDVSITAIGNLARTFLENNKSAILLDEGIRPNLSDMVIEHTPGKLEEDIKKGDKLLMGGVKYTVEKVGDAVNDNIREEGHCTIIFNATGSMPGQIIVKGPSQPTLSVGAHITFTKK
;
A
#
# COMPACT_ATOMS: atom_id res chain seq x y z
N MET A 1 22.58 3.54 18.56
CA MET A 1 21.16 3.89 18.50
C MET A 1 20.71 4.06 17.07
N ALA A 2 19.62 3.43 16.70
CA ALA A 2 19.09 3.55 15.37
C ALA A 2 17.92 4.52 15.35
N PHE A 3 17.86 5.38 14.36
CA PHE A 3 16.69 6.21 14.09
C PHE A 3 16.48 6.31 12.60
N MET A 4 15.29 6.71 12.19
CA MET A 4 14.96 6.89 10.78
C MET A 4 14.59 8.33 10.51
N THR A 5 15.08 8.84 9.39
CA THR A 5 14.70 10.15 8.88
C THR A 5 14.20 9.96 7.46
N LEU A 6 13.02 10.50 7.16
CA LEU A 6 12.50 10.51 5.81
C LEU A 6 13.12 11.68 5.05
N PHE A 7 13.68 11.42 3.89
CA PHE A 7 14.43 12.39 3.14
C PHE A 7 14.40 12.05 1.65
N ASP A 8 13.72 12.85 0.84
CA ASP A 8 13.60 12.66 -0.62
C ASP A 8 13.26 11.22 -1.02
N GLY A 9 12.27 10.62 -0.36
CA GLY A 9 11.86 9.26 -0.67
C GLY A 9 12.72 8.19 -0.03
N TYR A 10 13.62 8.56 0.87
CA TYR A 10 14.48 7.61 1.58
C TYR A 10 14.23 7.62 3.07
N PHE A 11 14.33 6.45 3.67
CA PHE A 11 14.55 6.34 5.11
C PHE A 11 16.03 6.10 5.35
N VAL A 12 16.64 6.92 6.17
CA VAL A 12 18.00 6.70 6.63
C VAL A 12 17.95 6.01 7.97
N TYR A 13 18.46 4.80 8.01
CA TYR A 13 18.52 3.98 9.20
C TYR A 13 19.89 4.13 9.81
N THR A 14 19.98 4.75 10.97
CA THR A 14 21.25 4.92 11.63
C THR A 14 21.85 3.57 11.98
N GLY A 15 23.04 3.33 11.50
CA GLY A 15 23.75 2.10 11.72
C GLY A 15 23.91 1.26 10.50
N ARG A 16 22.96 1.23 9.55
CA ARG A 16 23.18 0.30 8.50
C ARG A 16 22.51 0.49 7.18
N LYS A 17 21.28 0.96 7.17
CA LYS A 17 20.44 0.66 6.04
C LYS A 17 19.73 1.89 5.55
N ILE A 18 19.80 2.09 4.25
CA ILE A 18 18.98 3.09 3.56
C ILE A 18 17.87 2.31 2.87
N MET A 19 16.62 2.69 3.14
CA MET A 19 15.45 2.12 2.46
C MET A 19 14.87 3.18 1.55
N GLU A 20 14.85 2.90 0.26
CA GLU A 20 14.28 3.79 -0.71
C GLU A 20 12.77 3.64 -0.75
N ILE A 21 12.06 4.71 -0.42
CA ILE A 21 10.61 4.74 -0.44
C ILE A 21 10.14 5.08 -1.84
N LYS A 22 9.28 4.23 -2.39
CA LYS A 22 8.61 4.48 -3.66
C LYS A 22 7.29 5.19 -3.48
N TYR A 23 6.57 4.89 -2.39
CA TYR A 23 5.25 5.44 -2.13
C TYR A 23 4.95 5.39 -0.63
N ASP A 24 4.45 6.47 -0.08
CA ASP A 24 4.10 6.53 1.33
C ASP A 24 2.88 7.42 1.53
N VAL A 25 1.81 6.83 2.05
CA VAL A 25 0.55 7.53 2.30
C VAL A 25 -0.01 7.13 3.66
N SER A 26 -0.92 7.95 4.20
CA SER A 26 -1.58 7.69 5.48
C SER A 26 -3.05 7.41 5.26
N ILE A 27 -3.58 6.40 5.94
CA ILE A 27 -5.00 6.08 5.90
C ILE A 27 -5.81 7.21 6.53
N THR A 28 -6.81 7.72 5.83
CA THR A 28 -7.68 8.78 6.31
C THR A 28 -9.11 8.31 6.59
N ALA A 29 -9.56 7.25 5.93
CA ALA A 29 -10.88 6.67 6.18
C ALA A 29 -10.89 5.19 5.78
N ILE A 30 -11.69 4.41 6.50
CA ILE A 30 -11.84 2.98 6.22
C ILE A 30 -13.33 2.73 6.02
N GLY A 31 -13.70 2.32 4.80
CA GLY A 31 -15.09 2.03 4.48
C GLY A 31 -15.65 0.87 5.29
N ASN A 32 -16.96 0.86 5.51
CA ASN A 32 -17.60 -0.18 6.31
C ASN A 32 -17.40 -1.58 5.74
N LEU A 33 -17.35 -1.72 4.41
CA LEU A 33 -17.12 -3.00 3.74
C LEU A 33 -15.64 -3.33 3.55
N ALA A 34 -14.75 -2.37 3.77
CA ALA A 34 -13.32 -2.58 3.54
C ALA A 34 -12.74 -3.66 4.45
N ARG A 35 -13.16 -3.68 5.72
CA ARG A 35 -12.72 -4.72 6.67
C ARG A 35 -13.27 -6.09 6.30
N THR A 36 -14.50 -6.14 5.81
CA THR A 36 -15.14 -7.38 5.34
C THR A 36 -14.39 -7.94 4.12
N PHE A 37 -14.01 -7.08 3.18
CA PHE A 37 -13.23 -7.51 2.02
C PHE A 37 -11.87 -8.08 2.45
N LEU A 38 -11.22 -7.46 3.42
CA LEU A 38 -9.96 -7.96 3.92
C LEU A 38 -10.11 -9.33 4.58
N GLU A 39 -11.12 -9.50 5.43
CA GLU A 39 -11.37 -10.76 6.14
C GLU A 39 -11.80 -11.88 5.20
N ASN A 40 -12.74 -11.59 4.31
CA ASN A 40 -13.38 -12.63 3.48
C ASN A 40 -12.72 -12.84 2.13
N ASN A 41 -12.15 -11.78 1.54
CA ASN A 41 -11.59 -11.81 0.19
C ASN A 41 -10.08 -11.60 0.17
N LYS A 42 -9.47 -11.37 1.32
CA LYS A 42 -8.03 -11.09 1.44
C LYS A 42 -7.60 -9.92 0.56
N SER A 43 -8.46 -8.93 0.44
CA SER A 43 -8.20 -7.79 -0.45
C SER A 43 -8.45 -6.45 0.24
N ALA A 44 -7.70 -5.45 -0.19
CA ALA A 44 -7.85 -4.07 0.25
C ALA A 44 -7.80 -3.15 -0.98
N ILE A 45 -8.82 -2.32 -1.14
CA ILE A 45 -8.92 -1.38 -2.25
C ILE A 45 -8.49 -0.02 -1.75
N LEU A 46 -7.39 0.52 -2.30
CA LEU A 46 -6.85 1.81 -1.95
C LEU A 46 -7.32 2.88 -2.93
N LEU A 47 -7.57 4.09 -2.42
CA LEU A 47 -7.99 5.22 -3.24
C LEU A 47 -7.63 6.54 -2.54
N ASP A 48 -7.26 7.56 -3.31
CA ASP A 48 -7.05 8.91 -2.77
C ASP A 48 -8.33 9.41 -2.10
N GLU A 49 -8.18 10.10 -0.97
CA GLU A 49 -9.30 10.59 -0.19
C GLU A 49 -10.18 11.55 -0.98
N GLY A 50 -11.49 11.39 -0.82
CA GLY A 50 -12.49 12.35 -1.30
C GLY A 50 -12.76 12.40 -2.81
N ILE A 51 -12.05 11.62 -3.63
CA ILE A 51 -12.20 11.73 -5.08
C ILE A 51 -13.39 10.93 -5.63
N ARG A 52 -13.82 9.89 -4.93
CA ARG A 52 -14.98 9.07 -5.32
C ARG A 52 -15.87 8.77 -4.12
N PRO A 53 -16.67 9.76 -3.67
CA PRO A 53 -17.51 9.56 -2.47
C PRO A 53 -18.47 8.37 -2.55
N ASN A 54 -18.92 8.02 -3.76
CA ASN A 54 -19.80 6.87 -3.97
C ASN A 54 -19.13 5.52 -3.71
N LEU A 55 -17.82 5.47 -3.60
CA LEU A 55 -17.08 4.24 -3.31
C LEU A 55 -16.60 4.18 -1.86
N SER A 56 -16.87 5.19 -1.05
CA SER A 56 -16.29 5.32 0.30
C SER A 56 -16.52 4.12 1.20
N ASP A 57 -17.64 3.42 1.06
CA ASP A 57 -17.93 2.24 1.88
C ASP A 57 -17.06 1.03 1.55
N MET A 58 -16.48 0.99 0.36
CA MET A 58 -15.73 -0.16 -0.13
C MET A 58 -14.22 -0.01 -0.06
N VAL A 59 -13.74 1.22 0.10
CA VAL A 59 -12.32 1.52 -0.07
C VAL A 59 -11.66 1.94 1.24
N ILE A 60 -10.34 1.85 1.24
CA ILE A 60 -9.47 2.48 2.23
C ILE A 60 -8.97 3.76 1.58
N GLU A 61 -9.45 4.90 2.06
CA GLU A 61 -9.01 6.20 1.57
C GLU A 61 -7.74 6.62 2.27
N HIS A 62 -6.87 7.29 1.54
CA HIS A 62 -5.58 7.73 2.06
C HIS A 62 -5.20 9.10 1.52
N THR A 63 -4.20 9.72 2.14
CA THR A 63 -3.65 10.98 1.66
C THR A 63 -3.10 10.81 0.26
N PRO A 64 -3.15 11.84 -0.59
CA PRO A 64 -2.43 11.80 -1.86
C PRO A 64 -0.95 11.63 -1.63
N GLY A 65 -0.29 10.89 -2.50
CA GLY A 65 1.14 10.67 -2.43
C GLY A 65 1.74 10.64 -3.83
N LYS A 66 3.06 10.76 -3.89
CA LYS A 66 3.78 10.69 -5.14
C LYS A 66 4.44 9.31 -5.25
N LEU A 67 4.16 8.62 -6.36
CA LEU A 67 4.86 7.39 -6.69
C LEU A 67 6.20 7.76 -7.36
N GLU A 68 7.29 7.60 -6.62
CA GLU A 68 8.63 8.02 -7.07
C GLU A 68 9.19 7.11 -8.17
N GLU A 69 8.92 5.80 -8.07
CA GLU A 69 9.29 4.80 -9.06
C GLU A 69 8.19 3.77 -9.14
N ASP A 70 8.10 3.07 -10.25
CA ASP A 70 7.15 1.98 -10.40
C ASP A 70 7.35 0.91 -9.33
N ILE A 71 6.24 0.45 -8.76
CA ILE A 71 6.25 -0.71 -7.88
C ILE A 71 6.51 -1.94 -8.73
N LYS A 72 7.41 -2.79 -8.27
CA LYS A 72 7.85 -3.97 -9.00
C LYS A 72 7.86 -5.20 -8.10
N LYS A 73 7.81 -6.36 -8.72
CA LYS A 73 8.02 -7.62 -8.03
C LYS A 73 9.30 -7.59 -7.21
N GLY A 74 9.22 -8.05 -5.97
CA GLY A 74 10.34 -8.06 -5.04
C GLY A 74 10.39 -6.86 -4.11
N ASP A 75 9.67 -5.78 -4.42
CA ASP A 75 9.55 -4.64 -3.53
C ASP A 75 8.87 -5.03 -2.22
N LYS A 76 8.93 -4.17 -1.22
CA LYS A 76 8.32 -4.41 0.08
C LYS A 76 7.14 -3.49 0.30
N LEU A 77 6.14 -4.00 1.01
CA LEU A 77 5.01 -3.24 1.50
C LEU A 77 4.99 -3.31 3.02
N LEU A 78 4.94 -2.15 3.66
CA LEU A 78 4.73 -2.04 5.11
C LEU A 78 3.31 -1.52 5.31
N MET A 79 2.47 -2.30 5.95
CA MET A 79 1.07 -1.95 6.16
C MET A 79 0.53 -2.64 7.40
N GLY A 80 -0.09 -1.85 8.30
CA GLY A 80 -0.73 -2.39 9.48
C GLY A 80 0.20 -3.19 10.39
N GLY A 81 1.47 -2.79 10.50
CA GLY A 81 2.44 -3.46 11.33
C GLY A 81 3.05 -4.72 10.72
N VAL A 82 2.74 -5.02 9.47
CA VAL A 82 3.21 -6.23 8.78
C VAL A 82 4.05 -5.85 7.58
N LYS A 83 5.10 -6.62 7.34
CA LYS A 83 5.97 -6.46 6.17
C LYS A 83 5.65 -7.54 5.15
N TYR A 84 5.36 -7.10 3.94
CA TYR A 84 5.02 -7.98 2.82
C TYR A 84 6.07 -7.87 1.72
N THR A 85 6.16 -8.92 0.92
CA THR A 85 6.93 -8.91 -0.33
C THR A 85 5.96 -8.88 -1.51
N VAL A 86 6.19 -7.98 -2.45
CA VAL A 86 5.41 -7.89 -3.67
C VAL A 86 5.75 -9.07 -4.58
N GLU A 87 4.74 -9.88 -4.88
CA GLU A 87 4.89 -11.07 -5.72
C GLU A 87 4.55 -10.79 -7.18
N LYS A 88 3.56 -9.91 -7.41
CA LYS A 88 3.07 -9.61 -8.74
C LYS A 88 2.46 -8.22 -8.76
N VAL A 89 2.67 -7.51 -9.85
CA VAL A 89 2.10 -6.18 -10.09
C VAL A 89 1.35 -6.20 -11.40
N GLY A 90 0.05 -5.89 -11.37
CA GLY A 90 -0.77 -5.81 -12.57
C GLY A 90 -0.34 -4.63 -13.46
N ASP A 91 -0.60 -4.73 -14.75
CA ASP A 91 -0.11 -3.77 -15.75
C ASP A 91 -0.65 -2.34 -15.56
N ALA A 92 -1.81 -2.18 -14.95
CA ALA A 92 -2.42 -0.87 -14.74
C ALA A 92 -2.10 -0.25 -13.37
N VAL A 93 -1.46 -0.98 -12.46
CA VAL A 93 -1.25 -0.56 -11.07
C VAL A 93 -0.54 0.79 -10.96
N ASN A 94 0.62 0.90 -11.58
CA ASN A 94 1.44 2.11 -11.41
C ASN A 94 0.77 3.35 -11.98
N ASP A 95 0.10 3.22 -13.12
CA ASP A 95 -0.66 4.31 -13.70
C ASP A 95 -1.85 4.70 -12.82
N ASN A 96 -2.59 3.72 -12.31
CA ASN A 96 -3.74 3.98 -11.44
C ASN A 96 -3.33 4.66 -10.13
N ILE A 97 -2.19 4.27 -9.57
CA ILE A 97 -1.66 4.92 -8.36
C ILE A 97 -1.31 6.38 -8.67
N ARG A 98 -0.68 6.65 -9.80
CA ARG A 98 -0.33 8.03 -10.17
C ARG A 98 -1.54 8.89 -10.43
N GLU A 99 -2.61 8.33 -10.96
CA GLU A 99 -3.82 9.08 -11.29
C GLU A 99 -4.73 9.31 -10.08
N GLU A 100 -4.98 8.27 -9.28
CA GLU A 100 -6.01 8.29 -8.24
C GLU A 100 -5.57 7.67 -6.91
N GLY A 101 -4.32 7.29 -6.78
CA GLY A 101 -3.88 6.53 -5.60
C GLY A 101 -4.56 5.18 -5.52
N HIS A 102 -5.03 4.64 -6.65
CA HIS A 102 -5.86 3.45 -6.70
C HIS A 102 -5.05 2.20 -6.98
N CYS A 103 -5.24 1.19 -6.13
CA CYS A 103 -4.89 -0.18 -6.44
C CYS A 103 -5.62 -1.13 -5.50
N THR A 104 -5.76 -2.37 -5.93
CA THR A 104 -6.28 -3.43 -5.08
C THR A 104 -5.13 -4.33 -4.65
N ILE A 105 -4.93 -4.45 -3.33
CA ILE A 105 -3.89 -5.31 -2.78
C ILE A 105 -4.52 -6.65 -2.41
N ILE A 106 -3.93 -7.73 -2.89
CA ILE A 106 -4.34 -9.10 -2.57
C ILE A 106 -3.29 -9.70 -1.63
N PHE A 107 -3.71 -10.15 -0.45
CA PHE A 107 -2.81 -10.66 0.59
C PHE A 107 -2.81 -12.19 0.60
N ASN A 108 -1.64 -12.79 0.41
CA ASN A 108 -1.45 -14.25 0.53
C ASN A 108 -2.43 -15.08 -0.31
N ALA A 109 -2.77 -14.60 -1.50
CA ALA A 109 -3.70 -15.27 -2.39
C ALA A 109 -3.28 -15.02 -3.84
N THR A 110 -4.06 -15.52 -4.79
CA THR A 110 -3.78 -15.34 -6.21
C THR A 110 -4.71 -14.29 -6.81
N GLY A 111 -4.27 -13.68 -7.89
CA GLY A 111 -5.04 -12.71 -8.64
C GLY A 111 -4.34 -12.41 -9.95
N SER A 112 -5.08 -11.91 -10.93
CA SER A 112 -4.54 -11.65 -12.27
C SER A 112 -5.11 -10.39 -12.91
N MET A 113 -5.84 -9.58 -12.16
CA MET A 113 -6.44 -8.36 -12.71
C MET A 113 -5.40 -7.25 -12.90
N PRO A 114 -5.56 -6.41 -13.92
CA PRO A 114 -4.57 -5.34 -14.21
C PRO A 114 -4.34 -4.35 -13.06
N GLY A 115 -5.35 -4.09 -12.24
CA GLY A 115 -5.25 -3.16 -11.10
C GLY A 115 -4.85 -3.79 -9.78
N GLN A 116 -4.39 -5.03 -9.77
CA GLN A 116 -4.07 -5.77 -8.54
C GLN A 116 -2.58 -5.90 -8.29
N ILE A 117 -2.20 -5.74 -7.02
CA ILE A 117 -0.87 -6.11 -6.50
C ILE A 117 -1.06 -7.32 -5.61
N ILE A 118 -0.27 -8.35 -5.81
CA ILE A 118 -0.27 -9.52 -4.95
C ILE A 118 0.93 -9.46 -4.03
N VAL A 119 0.69 -9.56 -2.73
CA VAL A 119 1.74 -9.52 -1.72
C VAL A 119 1.68 -10.75 -0.82
N LYS A 120 2.83 -11.12 -0.26
CA LYS A 120 2.96 -12.20 0.71
C LYS A 120 3.59 -11.72 2.00
N GLY A 121 3.05 -12.18 3.11
CA GLY A 121 3.56 -11.88 4.45
C GLY A 121 2.92 -12.81 5.49
N PRO A 122 3.33 -12.64 6.76
CA PRO A 122 2.94 -13.61 7.81
C PRO A 122 1.47 -13.52 8.24
N SER A 123 0.81 -12.39 8.02
CA SER A 123 -0.57 -12.19 8.47
C SER A 123 -1.23 -11.06 7.67
N GLN A 124 -2.51 -10.82 7.92
CA GLN A 124 -3.21 -9.67 7.36
C GLN A 124 -2.85 -8.40 8.11
N PRO A 125 -2.94 -7.22 7.46
CA PRO A 125 -2.64 -5.98 8.14
C PRO A 125 -3.76 -5.58 9.11
N THR A 126 -3.40 -4.86 10.15
CA THR A 126 -4.38 -4.17 11.00
C THR A 126 -4.68 -2.82 10.36
N LEU A 127 -5.97 -2.53 10.15
CA LEU A 127 -6.39 -1.27 9.55
C LEU A 127 -6.74 -0.25 10.64
N SER A 128 -6.12 0.92 10.57
CA SER A 128 -6.47 2.03 11.46
C SER A 128 -6.20 3.36 10.77
N VAL A 129 -7.05 4.35 11.05
CA VAL A 129 -6.86 5.72 10.55
C VAL A 129 -5.57 6.28 11.13
N GLY A 130 -4.78 6.92 10.28
CA GLY A 130 -3.47 7.46 10.64
C GLY A 130 -2.31 6.51 10.39
N ALA A 131 -2.57 5.22 10.15
CA ALA A 131 -1.52 4.28 9.83
C ALA A 131 -0.98 4.51 8.41
N HIS A 132 0.29 4.24 8.22
CA HIS A 132 0.94 4.39 6.91
C HIS A 132 0.81 3.15 6.06
N ILE A 133 0.78 3.38 4.75
CA ILE A 133 0.93 2.37 3.72
C ILE A 133 2.16 2.77 2.94
N THR A 134 3.21 1.95 3.01
CA THR A 134 4.52 2.32 2.48
C THR A 134 5.07 1.22 1.58
N PHE A 135 5.36 1.57 0.33
CA PHE A 135 6.09 0.68 -0.58
C PHE A 135 7.54 1.12 -0.66
N THR A 136 8.44 0.18 -0.48
CA THR A 136 9.88 0.44 -0.56
C THR A 136 10.52 -0.45 -1.63
N LYS A 137 11.65 0.02 -2.14
CA LYS A 137 12.46 -0.75 -3.09
C LYS A 137 13.01 -1.99 -2.41
N LYS A 138 13.10 -3.05 -3.17
CA LYS A 138 13.64 -4.34 -2.77
C LYS A 138 15.00 -4.25 -2.06
#